data_91cc2c869729fa31ef96534b6f210268
#
_entry.id   91cc2c869729fa31ef96534b6f210268
#
_cell.length_a   1.000
_cell.length_b   1.000
_cell.length_c   1.000
_cell.angle_alpha   90.00
_cell.angle_beta   90.00
_cell.angle_gamma   90.00
#
_symmetry.space_group_name_H-M   'P 1'
#
loop_
_entity.id
_entity.type
_entity.pdbx_description
1 polymer ?
#
loop_
_entity_poly.entity_id
_entity_poly.type
_entity_poly.pdbx_seq_one_letter_code
_entity_poly.pdbx_strand_id
1 'polypeptide(L)'
;MTRVLLVVLAYAMPTFTLGFIWHLVLFKSYYDALAIYRGDIIIPFGLMAILTQAAIFGWLYARAIAERPGTFLGQALTYAAVGATLSWTFTTLAVAAKNVMASVPDYLLIETAFTIVQWLMVAPLTVLAFRLPHAAAGSG
;
A
#
# COMPACT_ATOMS: atom_id res chain seq x y z
N MET A 1 -2.76 17.19 14.99
CA MET A 1 -2.03 16.21 14.14
C MET A 1 -1.82 16.83 12.77
N THR A 2 -0.59 16.81 12.26
CA THR A 2 -0.31 17.41 10.95
C THR A 2 -0.93 16.58 9.82
N ARG A 3 -1.30 17.23 8.69
CA ARG A 3 -1.86 16.55 7.50
C ARG A 3 -0.97 15.41 7.03
N VAL A 4 0.34 15.64 7.05
CA VAL A 4 1.33 14.62 6.67
C VAL A 4 1.19 13.36 7.51
N LEU A 5 1.08 13.49 8.82
CA LEU A 5 0.95 12.34 9.72
C LEU A 5 -0.36 11.57 9.45
N LEU A 6 -1.47 12.26 9.22
CA LEU A 6 -2.75 11.62 8.87
C LEU A 6 -2.65 10.81 7.58
N VAL A 7 -2.03 11.37 6.55
CA VAL A 7 -1.84 10.69 5.26
C VAL A 7 -0.91 9.48 5.40
N VAL A 8 0.19 9.62 6.14
CA VAL A 8 1.11 8.50 6.42
C VAL A 8 0.39 7.39 7.17
N LEU A 9 -0.39 7.72 8.20
CA LEU A 9 -1.16 6.72 8.96
C LEU A 9 -2.27 6.08 8.12
N ALA A 10 -2.95 6.85 7.27
CA ALA A 10 -4.01 6.35 6.38
C ALA A 10 -3.47 5.35 5.34
N TYR A 11 -2.20 5.39 5.02
CA TYR A 11 -1.52 4.39 4.20
C TYR A 11 -0.93 3.26 5.05
N ALA A 12 -0.10 3.60 6.03
CA ALA A 12 0.74 2.63 6.73
C ALA A 12 -0.06 1.64 7.58
N MET A 13 -1.04 2.12 8.35
CA MET A 13 -1.83 1.25 9.23
C MET A 13 -2.61 0.18 8.46
N PRO A 14 -3.47 0.53 7.47
CA PRO A 14 -4.20 -0.47 6.72
C PRO A 14 -3.28 -1.36 5.88
N THR A 15 -2.20 -0.84 5.30
CA THR A 15 -1.23 -1.64 4.54
C THR A 15 -0.55 -2.69 5.42
N PHE A 16 -0.07 -2.29 6.60
CA PHE A 16 0.58 -3.22 7.53
C PHE A 16 -0.41 -4.28 8.03
N THR A 17 -1.60 -3.86 8.44
CA THR A 17 -2.63 -4.77 8.95
C THR A 17 -3.07 -5.76 7.87
N LEU A 18 -3.38 -5.27 6.67
CA LEU A 18 -3.75 -6.14 5.55
C LEU A 18 -2.61 -7.09 5.18
N GLY A 19 -1.39 -6.57 5.05
CA GLY A 19 -0.22 -7.37 4.71
C GLY A 19 0.03 -8.48 5.72
N PHE A 20 -0.04 -8.17 7.01
CA PHE A 20 0.11 -9.17 8.07
C PHE A 20 -1.00 -10.24 7.99
N ILE A 21 -2.27 -9.82 7.94
CA ILE A 21 -3.40 -10.74 7.89
C ILE A 21 -3.37 -11.59 6.62
N TRP A 22 -3.12 -11.00 5.47
CA TRP A 22 -3.10 -11.67 4.17
C TRP A 22 -1.99 -12.72 4.09
N HIS A 23 -0.75 -12.31 4.34
CA HIS A 23 0.42 -13.17 4.10
C HIS A 23 0.69 -14.15 5.24
N LEU A 24 0.43 -13.76 6.49
CA LEU A 24 0.85 -14.54 7.66
C LEU A 24 -0.31 -15.22 8.39
N VAL A 25 -1.56 -14.94 8.02
CA VAL A 25 -2.74 -15.54 8.65
C VAL A 25 -3.61 -16.24 7.61
N LEU A 26 -4.26 -15.48 6.70
CA LEU A 26 -5.27 -16.02 5.78
C LEU A 26 -4.67 -16.96 4.73
N PHE A 27 -3.59 -16.55 4.09
CA PHE A 27 -2.96 -17.28 3.00
C PHE A 27 -1.59 -17.85 3.36
N LYS A 28 -1.30 -17.98 4.66
CA LYS A 28 0.01 -18.48 5.11
C LYS A 28 0.38 -19.81 4.46
N SER A 29 -0.52 -20.79 4.49
CA SER A 29 -0.26 -22.10 3.88
C SER A 29 -0.01 -22.03 2.37
N TYR A 30 -0.65 -21.09 1.68
CA TYR A 30 -0.44 -20.84 0.26
C TYR A 30 0.96 -20.28 -0.01
N TYR A 31 1.39 -19.30 0.78
CA TYR A 31 2.74 -18.73 0.67
C TYR A 31 3.83 -19.70 1.11
N ASP A 32 3.56 -20.54 2.11
CA ASP A 32 4.47 -21.62 2.50
C ASP A 32 4.67 -22.62 1.35
N ALA A 33 3.59 -22.99 0.64
CA ALA A 33 3.66 -23.86 -0.54
C ALA A 33 4.40 -23.23 -1.73
N LEU A 34 4.33 -21.90 -1.89
CA LEU A 34 5.12 -21.19 -2.91
C LEU A 34 6.61 -21.15 -2.60
N ALA A 35 7.02 -21.40 -1.36
CA ALA A 35 8.41 -21.45 -0.89
C ALA A 35 9.21 -20.16 -1.16
N ILE A 36 8.54 -19.00 -1.14
CA ILE A 36 9.18 -17.71 -1.43
C ILE A 36 9.67 -16.97 -0.19
N TYR A 37 9.15 -17.34 0.99
CA TYR A 37 9.52 -16.66 2.23
C TYR A 37 10.72 -17.33 2.90
N ARG A 38 11.54 -16.51 3.51
CA ARG A 38 12.56 -16.97 4.43
C ARG A 38 11.89 -17.49 5.73
N GLY A 39 12.54 -18.42 6.41
CA GLY A 39 12.02 -19.01 7.64
C GLY A 39 11.89 -18.00 8.80
N ASP A 40 12.72 -16.96 8.80
CA ASP A 40 12.76 -15.87 9.78
C ASP A 40 12.38 -14.54 9.11
N ILE A 41 11.12 -14.15 9.18
CA ILE A 41 10.64 -12.90 8.60
C ILE A 41 11.13 -11.70 9.42
N ILE A 42 11.83 -10.77 8.77
CA ILE A 42 12.36 -9.56 9.41
C ILE A 42 11.30 -8.46 9.38
N ILE A 43 10.37 -8.51 10.33
CA ILE A 43 9.26 -7.55 10.45
C ILE A 43 9.69 -6.08 10.44
N PRO A 44 10.78 -5.66 11.14
CA PRO A 44 11.24 -4.27 11.08
C PRO A 44 11.55 -3.75 9.68
N PHE A 45 12.08 -4.59 8.78
CA PHE A 45 12.32 -4.19 7.39
C PHE A 45 11.03 -3.97 6.62
N GLY A 46 10.04 -4.84 6.83
CA GLY A 46 8.70 -4.68 6.26
C GLY A 46 8.04 -3.38 6.72
N LEU A 47 8.10 -3.09 8.02
CA LEU A 47 7.56 -1.85 8.58
C LEU A 47 8.28 -0.61 8.02
N MET A 48 9.61 -0.62 7.94
CA MET A 48 10.39 0.47 7.36
C MET A 48 10.02 0.70 5.88
N ALA A 49 9.85 -0.37 5.10
CA ALA A 49 9.41 -0.29 3.72
C ALA A 49 8.03 0.38 3.60
N ILE A 50 7.06 -0.05 4.42
CA ILE A 50 5.70 0.52 4.44
C ILE A 50 5.71 2.00 4.83
N LEU A 51 6.49 2.40 5.84
CA LEU A 51 6.58 3.81 6.25
C LEU A 51 7.23 4.67 5.16
N THR A 52 8.26 4.17 4.49
CA THR A 52 8.90 4.85 3.36
C THR A 52 7.91 4.99 2.19
N GLN A 53 7.19 3.93 1.85
CA GLN A 53 6.14 3.96 0.83
C GLN A 53 5.02 4.95 1.20
N ALA A 54 4.58 4.97 2.47
CA ALA A 54 3.57 5.91 2.95
C ALA A 54 4.00 7.37 2.73
N ALA A 55 5.26 7.69 2.99
CA ALA A 55 5.80 9.04 2.77
C ALA A 55 5.85 9.38 1.27
N ILE A 56 6.35 8.46 0.44
CA ILE A 56 6.48 8.68 -1.02
C ILE A 56 5.09 8.77 -1.67
N PHE A 57 4.20 7.83 -1.40
CA PHE A 57 2.86 7.82 -1.98
C PHE A 57 2.00 8.98 -1.47
N GLY A 58 2.13 9.36 -0.20
CA GLY A 58 1.48 10.56 0.35
C GLY A 58 1.96 11.84 -0.32
N TRP A 59 3.26 11.97 -0.56
CA TRP A 59 3.84 13.07 -1.32
C TRP A 59 3.36 13.09 -2.78
N LEU A 60 3.35 11.93 -3.44
CA LEU A 60 2.87 11.78 -4.82
C LEU A 60 1.40 12.21 -4.93
N TYR A 61 0.54 11.75 -4.00
CA TYR A 61 -0.85 12.16 -3.95
C TYR A 61 -0.98 13.68 -3.82
N ALA A 62 -0.26 14.28 -2.87
CA ALA A 62 -0.31 15.71 -2.61
C ALA A 62 0.11 16.54 -3.83
N ARG A 63 1.14 16.11 -4.55
CA ARG A 63 1.71 16.88 -5.67
C ARG A 63 1.05 16.62 -7.02
N ALA A 64 0.59 15.41 -7.26
CA ALA A 64 0.13 15.03 -8.60
C ALA A 64 -1.40 14.91 -8.72
N ILE A 65 -2.12 14.72 -7.61
CA ILE A 65 -3.54 14.39 -7.65
C ILE A 65 -4.39 15.39 -6.86
N ALA A 66 -4.00 15.74 -5.64
CA ALA A 66 -4.82 16.53 -4.73
C ALA A 66 -5.13 17.94 -5.24
N GLU A 67 -4.19 18.55 -5.97
CA GLU A 67 -4.34 19.91 -6.53
C GLU A 67 -5.19 19.94 -7.82
N ARG A 68 -5.46 18.77 -8.41
CA ARG A 68 -6.29 18.70 -9.62
C ARG A 68 -7.78 18.75 -9.26
N PRO A 69 -8.58 19.51 -10.02
CA PRO A 69 -10.03 19.48 -9.83
C PRO A 69 -10.55 18.06 -10.06
N GLY A 70 -11.38 17.58 -9.15
CA GLY A 70 -11.93 16.23 -9.28
C GLY A 70 -12.81 15.83 -8.10
N THR A 71 -13.64 14.83 -8.35
CA THR A 71 -14.48 14.21 -7.32
C THR A 71 -13.60 13.36 -6.38
N PHE A 72 -14.14 13.07 -5.20
CA PHE A 72 -13.50 12.14 -4.27
C PHE A 72 -13.17 10.78 -4.96
N LEU A 73 -14.16 10.22 -5.64
CA LEU A 73 -14.00 8.92 -6.32
C LEU A 73 -12.98 9.00 -7.44
N GLY A 74 -13.01 10.05 -8.26
CA GLY A 74 -12.05 10.23 -9.36
C GLY A 74 -10.60 10.32 -8.85
N GLN A 75 -10.36 11.06 -7.78
CA GLN A 75 -9.03 11.15 -7.16
C GLN A 75 -8.61 9.81 -6.53
N ALA A 76 -9.53 9.11 -5.85
CA ALA A 76 -9.25 7.81 -5.26
C ALA A 76 -8.90 6.76 -6.32
N LEU A 77 -9.68 6.68 -7.41
CA LEU A 77 -9.41 5.73 -8.51
C LEU A 77 -8.10 6.04 -9.23
N THR A 78 -7.81 7.33 -9.49
CA THR A 78 -6.52 7.73 -10.10
C THR A 78 -5.35 7.35 -9.21
N TYR A 79 -5.46 7.61 -7.91
CA TYR A 79 -4.43 7.28 -6.95
C TYR A 79 -4.25 5.77 -6.80
N ALA A 80 -5.36 5.02 -6.75
CA ALA A 80 -5.33 3.55 -6.73
C ALA A 80 -4.67 2.98 -7.98
N ALA A 81 -5.03 3.47 -9.17
CA ALA A 81 -4.47 2.98 -10.43
C ALA A 81 -2.94 3.22 -10.50
N VAL A 82 -2.49 4.43 -10.20
CA VAL A 82 -1.06 4.77 -10.20
C VAL A 82 -0.30 3.96 -9.15
N GLY A 83 -0.80 3.94 -7.93
CA GLY A 83 -0.14 3.24 -6.84
C GLY A 83 -0.13 1.73 -7.00
N ALA A 84 -1.24 1.13 -7.43
CA ALA A 84 -1.32 -0.29 -7.73
C ALA A 84 -0.34 -0.69 -8.84
N THR A 85 -0.28 0.08 -9.92
CA THR A 85 0.67 -0.20 -11.02
C THR A 85 2.11 -0.14 -10.55
N LEU A 86 2.49 0.90 -9.80
CA LEU A 86 3.85 1.03 -9.27
C LEU A 86 4.17 -0.11 -8.29
N SER A 87 3.29 -0.37 -7.32
CA SER A 87 3.48 -1.45 -6.35
C SER A 87 3.61 -2.80 -7.06
N TRP A 88 2.68 -3.13 -7.93
CA TRP A 88 2.64 -4.40 -8.65
C TRP A 88 3.89 -4.64 -9.48
N THR A 89 4.39 -3.62 -10.18
CA THR A 89 5.59 -3.76 -11.00
C THR A 89 6.84 -3.98 -10.15
N PHE A 90 6.98 -3.26 -9.02
CA PHE A 90 8.18 -3.37 -8.18
C PHE A 90 8.16 -4.55 -7.21
N THR A 91 6.99 -4.90 -6.68
CA THR A 91 6.89 -5.99 -5.69
C THR A 91 6.51 -7.32 -6.31
N THR A 92 5.60 -7.35 -7.27
CA THR A 92 5.09 -8.60 -7.84
C THR A 92 5.92 -9.04 -9.05
N LEU A 93 5.97 -8.23 -10.11
CA LEU A 93 6.70 -8.62 -11.32
C LEU A 93 8.21 -8.74 -11.09
N ALA A 94 8.82 -7.80 -10.39
CA ALA A 94 10.25 -7.84 -10.13
C ALA A 94 10.65 -9.00 -9.21
N VAL A 95 9.80 -9.43 -8.30
CA VAL A 95 10.03 -10.62 -7.47
C VAL A 95 9.84 -11.89 -8.28
N ALA A 96 8.75 -12.00 -9.06
CA ALA A 96 8.51 -13.14 -9.93
C ALA A 96 9.64 -13.37 -10.94
N ALA A 97 10.27 -12.29 -11.42
CA ALA A 97 11.33 -12.36 -12.43
C ALA A 97 12.67 -12.91 -11.88
N LYS A 98 12.92 -12.84 -10.59
CA LYS A 98 14.26 -13.12 -10.02
C LYS A 98 14.29 -14.07 -8.83
N ASN A 99 13.16 -14.37 -8.23
CA ASN A 99 13.12 -15.27 -7.07
C ASN A 99 12.70 -16.67 -7.50
N VAL A 100 13.33 -17.66 -6.89
CA VAL A 100 12.90 -19.05 -7.04
C VAL A 100 11.64 -19.27 -6.24
N MET A 101 10.62 -19.86 -6.88
CA MET A 101 9.36 -20.21 -6.25
C MET A 101 8.74 -21.45 -6.91
N ALA A 102 7.87 -22.14 -6.20
CA ALA A 102 7.25 -23.38 -6.67
C ALA A 102 6.33 -23.13 -7.89
N SER A 103 5.64 -22.00 -7.95
CA SER A 103 4.73 -21.63 -9.04
C SER A 103 4.70 -20.14 -9.25
N VAL A 104 5.23 -19.66 -10.37
CA VAL A 104 5.14 -18.24 -10.77
C VAL A 104 3.69 -17.80 -11.05
N PRO A 105 2.86 -18.58 -11.78
CA PRO A 105 1.46 -18.18 -12.02
C PRO A 105 0.66 -18.00 -10.72
N ASP A 106 0.81 -18.90 -9.76
CA ASP A 106 0.08 -18.83 -8.49
C ASP A 106 0.53 -17.63 -7.65
N TYR A 107 1.85 -17.35 -7.66
CA TYR A 107 2.39 -16.16 -7.03
C TYR A 107 1.82 -14.88 -7.66
N LEU A 108 1.84 -14.78 -8.99
CA LEU A 108 1.28 -13.63 -9.70
C LEU A 108 -0.20 -13.43 -9.39
N LEU A 109 -0.97 -14.52 -9.31
CA LEU A 109 -2.39 -14.46 -9.00
C LEU A 109 -2.65 -13.90 -7.60
N ILE A 110 -2.02 -14.48 -6.57
CA ILE A 110 -2.25 -14.08 -5.17
C ILE A 110 -1.76 -12.66 -4.87
N GLU A 111 -0.61 -12.26 -5.42
CA GLU A 111 -0.06 -10.92 -5.25
C GLU A 111 -0.82 -9.85 -6.03
N THR A 112 -1.36 -10.20 -7.20
CA THR A 112 -2.25 -9.29 -7.94
C THR A 112 -3.54 -9.05 -7.15
N ALA A 113 -4.14 -10.09 -6.60
CA ALA A 113 -5.32 -9.97 -5.75
C ALA A 113 -5.02 -9.12 -4.50
N PHE A 114 -3.90 -9.37 -3.82
CA PHE A 114 -3.43 -8.56 -2.70
C PHE A 114 -3.30 -7.08 -3.06
N THR A 115 -2.61 -6.78 -4.16
CA THR A 115 -2.37 -5.41 -4.63
C THR A 115 -3.68 -4.68 -4.91
N ILE A 116 -4.64 -5.33 -5.57
CA ILE A 116 -5.96 -4.76 -5.85
C ILE A 116 -6.68 -4.42 -4.54
N VAL A 117 -6.78 -5.37 -3.62
CA VAL A 117 -7.46 -5.16 -2.33
C VAL A 117 -6.78 -4.05 -1.53
N GLN A 118 -5.46 -4.05 -1.47
CA GLN A 118 -4.68 -3.03 -0.77
C GLN A 118 -5.02 -1.63 -1.30
N TRP A 119 -4.96 -1.43 -2.61
CA TRP A 119 -5.15 -0.10 -3.18
C TRP A 119 -6.60 0.36 -3.19
N LEU A 120 -7.57 -0.55 -3.31
CA LEU A 120 -8.98 -0.23 -3.12
C LEU A 120 -9.29 0.24 -1.69
N MET A 121 -8.55 -0.24 -0.70
CA MET A 121 -8.69 0.17 0.69
C MET A 121 -7.90 1.44 1.00
N VAL A 122 -6.64 1.51 0.62
CA VAL A 122 -5.72 2.60 0.98
C VAL A 122 -6.06 3.91 0.26
N ALA A 123 -6.43 3.85 -1.02
CA ALA A 123 -6.63 5.06 -1.81
C ALA A 123 -7.76 5.95 -1.26
N PRO A 124 -8.97 5.45 -0.99
CA PRO A 124 -10.02 6.29 -0.42
C PRO A 124 -9.66 6.81 0.98
N LEU A 125 -8.97 6.04 1.81
CA LEU A 125 -8.53 6.48 3.13
C LEU A 125 -7.52 7.62 3.04
N THR A 126 -6.57 7.56 2.12
CA THR A 126 -5.59 8.62 1.87
C THR A 126 -6.28 9.91 1.38
N VAL A 127 -7.20 9.79 0.41
CA VAL A 127 -7.97 10.93 -0.09
C VAL A 127 -8.79 11.57 1.02
N LEU A 128 -9.44 10.76 1.85
CA LEU A 128 -10.21 11.23 3.00
C LEU A 128 -9.31 11.97 4.00
N ALA A 129 -8.19 11.35 4.40
CA ALA A 129 -7.24 11.94 5.33
C ALA A 129 -6.69 13.28 4.83
N PHE A 130 -6.49 13.41 3.53
CA PHE A 130 -6.02 14.64 2.92
C PHE A 130 -7.09 15.75 2.90
N ARG A 131 -8.38 15.39 2.75
CA ARG A 131 -9.51 16.31 2.68
C ARG A 131 -10.07 16.73 4.05
N LEU A 132 -9.70 16.02 5.14
CA LEU A 132 -10.17 16.39 6.46
C LEU A 132 -9.78 17.83 6.82
N PRO A 133 -10.73 18.64 7.37
CA PRO A 133 -10.44 19.99 7.82
C PRO A 133 -9.39 19.94 8.93
N HIS A 134 -8.34 20.74 8.80
CA HIS A 134 -7.35 20.92 9.86
C HIS A 134 -7.92 21.93 10.83
N ALA A 135 -7.91 21.60 12.12
CA ALA A 135 -8.04 22.62 13.14
C ALA A 135 -6.94 23.66 12.86
N ALA A 136 -7.34 24.86 12.47
CA ALA A 136 -6.42 25.98 12.40
C ALA A 136 -5.70 26.01 13.75
N ALA A 137 -4.39 25.93 13.74
CA ALA A 137 -3.62 26.16 14.95
C ALA A 137 -4.06 27.53 15.47
N GLY A 138 -4.68 27.54 16.64
CA GLY A 138 -5.29 28.71 17.20
C GLY A 138 -4.32 29.88 17.11
N SER A 139 -4.80 30.96 16.50
CA SER A 139 -4.21 32.27 16.63
C SER A 139 -4.36 32.69 18.08
N GLY A 140 -3.34 32.40 18.89
CA GLY A 140 -3.12 32.97 20.20
C GLY A 140 -2.02 33.99 20.11
#